data_f6729aee91c70fff464a71f737548dec
#
_entry.id   f6729aee91c70fff464a71f737548dec
#
_cell.length_a   1.000
_cell.length_b   1.000
_cell.length_c   1.000
_cell.angle_alpha   90.00
_cell.angle_beta   90.00
_cell.angle_gamma   90.00
#
_symmetry.space_group_name_H-M   'P 1'
#
loop_
_entity.id
_entity.type
_entity.pdbx_description
1 polymer ?
#
loop_
_entity_poly.entity_id
_entity_poly.type
_entity_poly.pdbx_seq_one_letter_code
_entity_poly.pdbx_strand_id
1 'polypeptide(L)'
;MGQSILPTWLGGAPRSCLRPAGANETWRSTWGTIFSLRPVIVASWPSIGFPLGIASPLGGWLHDMRIEFLMMPAWAWELPEIHGDILTHAAEHRRRHPRHTFSFLCNTPAQEPPFAAAGWPVTTINANMFVDEFSFHPLPDTEPVFTALYNARLSTDKRTELAAGIERTCFVYYYSDALTVSQFHAEHARLSALMPTATFLNRLTPEGCEYLGGDDINLTLNRSRVGLCLSPVEGQMRASMEYMLAGLPIVSTPSIGGRDYFFDPDYCVIAPPDPRSIAEAVAALIARNIPRDYIRQRTLARVERERARFTAFVQARIDRGGGSPGFAERFEGLVRRWQIKPWLTDIRSFAERLDSAVIKARSRR
;
A
#
# COMPACT_ATOMS: atom_id res chain seq x y z
N MET A 1 -17.51 -16.41 20.53
CA MET A 1 -18.20 -15.83 19.39
C MET A 1 -17.29 -14.74 18.86
N GLY A 2 -16.53 -15.02 17.79
CA GLY A 2 -15.58 -14.08 17.22
C GLY A 2 -16.32 -12.95 16.51
N GLN A 3 -16.13 -11.72 16.98
CA GLN A 3 -16.54 -10.55 16.23
C GLN A 3 -15.70 -10.50 14.94
N SER A 4 -16.36 -10.34 13.79
CA SER A 4 -15.73 -10.15 12.49
C SER A 4 -14.75 -8.99 12.56
N ILE A 5 -13.48 -9.24 12.26
CA ILE A 5 -12.41 -8.22 12.22
C ILE A 5 -12.56 -7.29 11.00
N LEU A 6 -13.51 -7.59 10.12
CA LEU A 6 -13.74 -6.79 8.91
C LEU A 6 -14.44 -5.47 9.25
N PRO A 7 -13.96 -4.35 8.69
CA PRO A 7 -14.66 -3.09 8.76
C PRO A 7 -16.10 -3.25 8.20
N THR A 8 -17.08 -2.65 8.86
CA THR A 8 -18.51 -2.75 8.51
C THR A 8 -18.87 -2.31 7.09
N TRP A 9 -17.99 -1.55 6.42
CA TRP A 9 -18.15 -1.12 5.02
C TRP A 9 -17.87 -2.21 3.97
N LEU A 10 -17.33 -3.39 4.36
CA LEU A 10 -17.12 -4.51 3.44
C LEU A 10 -18.43 -5.23 3.04
N GLY A 11 -19.52 -4.99 3.75
CA GLY A 11 -20.82 -5.63 3.50
C GLY A 11 -21.58 -5.14 2.27
N GLY A 12 -21.13 -4.09 1.59
CA GLY A 12 -21.84 -3.43 0.49
C GLY A 12 -21.17 -3.48 -0.88
N ALA A 13 -20.01 -4.12 -1.05
CA ALA A 13 -19.36 -4.21 -2.35
C ALA A 13 -20.19 -5.08 -3.32
N PRO A 14 -20.52 -4.57 -4.53
CA PRO A 14 -21.32 -5.34 -5.48
C PRO A 14 -20.55 -6.59 -5.93
N ARG A 15 -21.14 -7.77 -5.72
CA ARG A 15 -20.65 -9.10 -6.15
C ARG A 15 -20.58 -9.28 -7.68
N SER A 16 -20.62 -8.20 -8.47
CA SER A 16 -20.83 -8.27 -9.92
C SER A 16 -19.57 -8.01 -10.77
N CYS A 17 -18.36 -8.26 -10.24
CA CYS A 17 -17.12 -8.14 -11.03
C CYS A 17 -16.98 -9.14 -12.20
N LEU A 18 -17.99 -9.97 -12.44
CA LEU A 18 -18.04 -10.95 -13.55
C LEU A 18 -18.72 -10.40 -14.81
N ARG A 19 -19.25 -9.16 -14.81
CA ARG A 19 -19.75 -8.55 -16.02
C ARG A 19 -18.55 -8.03 -16.85
N PRO A 20 -18.52 -8.29 -18.16
CA PRO A 20 -17.60 -7.53 -19.02
C PRO A 20 -17.93 -6.06 -18.79
N ALA A 21 -16.94 -5.27 -18.46
CA ALA A 21 -17.09 -3.84 -18.30
C ALA A 21 -17.74 -3.28 -19.58
N GLY A 22 -18.89 -2.60 -19.43
CA GLY A 22 -19.47 -1.85 -20.52
C GLY A 22 -18.47 -0.83 -21.02
N ALA A 23 -18.53 -0.45 -22.29
CA ALA A 23 -17.56 0.42 -22.96
C ALA A 23 -17.31 1.79 -22.27
N ASN A 24 -18.08 2.13 -21.23
CA ASN A 24 -18.04 3.40 -20.50
C ASN A 24 -17.69 3.28 -19.01
N GLU A 25 -17.31 2.10 -18.49
CA GLU A 25 -16.92 1.97 -17.07
C GLU A 25 -15.49 2.46 -16.86
N THR A 26 -15.33 3.51 -16.08
CA THR A 26 -14.03 4.01 -15.62
C THR A 26 -13.59 3.22 -14.38
N TRP A 27 -12.50 2.46 -14.50
CA TRP A 27 -11.91 1.68 -13.41
C TRP A 27 -11.00 2.55 -12.53
N ARG A 28 -11.60 3.52 -11.85
CA ARG A 28 -10.87 4.52 -11.05
C ARG A 28 -10.09 3.94 -9.86
N SER A 29 -10.40 2.69 -9.46
CA SER A 29 -9.77 2.04 -8.30
C SER A 29 -8.76 0.96 -8.66
N THR A 30 -8.42 0.78 -9.95
CA THR A 30 -7.45 -0.23 -10.38
C THR A 30 -6.15 0.41 -10.85
N TRP A 31 -5.04 -0.26 -10.49
CA TRP A 31 -3.71 0.19 -10.88
C TRP A 31 -2.98 -0.93 -11.61
N GLY A 32 -2.17 -0.55 -12.59
CA GLY A 32 -1.34 -1.47 -13.32
C GLY A 32 -0.08 -0.82 -13.85
N THR A 33 1.02 -1.57 -13.86
CA THR A 33 2.30 -1.11 -14.39
C THR A 33 2.86 -2.16 -15.33
N ILE A 34 3.29 -1.72 -16.53
CA ILE A 34 3.96 -2.58 -17.49
C ILE A 34 5.44 -2.66 -17.12
N PHE A 35 5.92 -3.83 -16.70
CA PHE A 35 7.33 -4.06 -16.38
C PHE A 35 8.12 -4.57 -17.57
N SER A 36 7.48 -5.34 -18.46
CA SER A 36 8.13 -5.85 -19.66
C SER A 36 7.12 -6.00 -20.80
N LEU A 37 7.60 -5.85 -22.04
CA LEU A 37 6.85 -6.11 -23.27
C LEU A 37 7.29 -7.44 -23.93
N ARG A 38 8.38 -8.05 -23.44
CA ARG A 38 8.93 -9.34 -23.93
C ARG A 38 9.64 -10.08 -22.79
N PRO A 39 9.00 -11.06 -22.19
CA PRO A 39 7.57 -11.37 -22.24
C PRO A 39 6.72 -10.22 -21.73
N VAL A 40 5.42 -10.20 -21.98
CA VAL A 40 4.54 -9.17 -21.42
C VAL A 40 4.32 -9.46 -19.94
N ILE A 41 4.79 -8.55 -19.07
CA ILE A 41 4.65 -8.63 -17.62
C ILE A 41 3.98 -7.37 -17.13
N VAL A 42 2.84 -7.53 -16.44
CA VAL A 42 2.03 -6.43 -15.91
C VAL A 42 1.81 -6.63 -14.41
N ALA A 43 2.16 -5.63 -13.61
CA ALA A 43 1.77 -5.62 -12.20
C ALA A 43 0.29 -5.27 -12.05
N SER A 44 -0.40 -5.97 -11.17
CA SER A 44 -1.80 -5.73 -10.81
C SER A 44 -1.94 -5.67 -9.29
N TRP A 45 -2.74 -4.72 -8.79
CA TRP A 45 -3.00 -4.54 -7.37
C TRP A 45 -4.44 -4.94 -7.05
N PRO A 46 -4.70 -6.20 -6.64
CA PRO A 46 -5.98 -6.59 -6.08
C PRO A 46 -6.37 -5.70 -4.91
N SER A 47 -7.62 -5.28 -4.91
CA SER A 47 -8.22 -4.50 -3.83
C SER A 47 -9.61 -5.04 -3.50
N ILE A 48 -10.19 -4.56 -2.42
CA ILE A 48 -11.55 -4.93 -2.03
C ILE A 48 -12.52 -4.53 -3.15
N GLY A 49 -13.34 -5.48 -3.60
CA GLY A 49 -14.25 -5.30 -4.75
C GLY A 49 -13.58 -5.48 -6.13
N PHE A 50 -12.24 -5.57 -6.19
CA PHE A 50 -11.49 -5.80 -7.42
C PHE A 50 -10.41 -6.88 -7.20
N PRO A 51 -10.80 -8.14 -7.01
CA PRO A 51 -9.90 -9.22 -6.54
C PRO A 51 -8.75 -9.55 -7.49
N LEU A 52 -8.84 -9.19 -8.77
CA LEU A 52 -7.74 -9.32 -9.73
C LEU A 52 -7.17 -7.98 -10.19
N GLY A 53 -7.62 -6.84 -9.61
CA GLY A 53 -7.19 -5.53 -10.05
C GLY A 53 -7.39 -5.35 -11.57
N ILE A 54 -6.38 -4.79 -12.26
CA ILE A 54 -6.42 -4.55 -13.71
C ILE A 54 -6.48 -5.84 -14.55
N ALA A 55 -6.06 -6.99 -14.01
CA ALA A 55 -6.08 -8.24 -14.79
C ALA A 55 -7.51 -8.62 -15.20
N SER A 56 -8.50 -8.33 -14.36
CA SER A 56 -9.90 -8.65 -14.65
C SER A 56 -10.40 -8.00 -15.94
N PRO A 57 -10.40 -6.66 -16.09
CA PRO A 57 -10.86 -6.01 -17.32
C PRO A 57 -9.94 -6.26 -18.52
N LEU A 58 -8.63 -6.42 -18.33
CA LEU A 58 -7.71 -6.71 -19.43
C LEU A 58 -7.98 -8.08 -20.07
N GLY A 59 -8.55 -9.03 -19.32
CA GLY A 59 -8.96 -10.33 -19.89
C GLY A 59 -9.88 -10.20 -21.09
N GLY A 60 -10.88 -9.31 -21.03
CA GLY A 60 -11.79 -9.07 -22.13
C GLY A 60 -11.17 -8.36 -23.35
N TRP A 61 -10.15 -7.51 -23.14
CA TRP A 61 -9.51 -6.74 -24.20
C TRP A 61 -8.31 -7.44 -24.86
N LEU A 62 -7.60 -8.28 -24.09
CA LEU A 62 -6.31 -8.85 -24.48
C LEU A 62 -6.29 -10.38 -24.34
N HIS A 63 -7.43 -11.05 -24.52
CA HIS A 63 -7.59 -12.50 -24.29
C HIS A 63 -6.60 -13.37 -25.09
N ASP A 64 -6.18 -12.94 -26.28
CA ASP A 64 -5.22 -13.65 -27.13
C ASP A 64 -3.75 -13.34 -26.82
N MET A 65 -3.49 -12.31 -26.02
CA MET A 65 -2.13 -11.93 -25.65
C MET A 65 -1.62 -12.82 -24.53
N ARG A 66 -0.36 -13.25 -24.61
CA ARG A 66 0.31 -13.90 -23.46
C ARG A 66 0.75 -12.83 -22.47
N ILE A 67 0.16 -12.83 -21.29
CA ILE A 67 0.45 -11.86 -20.21
C ILE A 67 0.73 -12.62 -18.92
N GLU A 68 1.84 -12.31 -18.25
CA GLU A 68 2.05 -12.67 -16.85
C GLU A 68 1.64 -11.48 -15.98
N PHE A 69 0.65 -11.69 -15.12
CA PHE A 69 0.24 -10.72 -14.10
C PHE A 69 0.99 -10.97 -12.80
N LEU A 70 1.72 -9.98 -12.33
CA LEU A 70 2.29 -9.98 -10.99
C LEU A 70 1.26 -9.38 -10.05
N MET A 71 0.66 -10.22 -9.24
CA MET A 71 -0.40 -9.84 -8.30
C MET A 71 0.23 -9.33 -7.01
N MET A 72 -0.03 -8.06 -6.68
CA MET A 72 0.60 -7.38 -5.53
C MET A 72 -0.47 -6.95 -4.54
N PRO A 73 -0.40 -7.34 -3.24
CA PRO A 73 -1.46 -7.06 -2.29
C PRO A 73 -1.58 -5.56 -1.99
N ALA A 74 -2.80 -5.04 -2.15
CA ALA A 74 -3.18 -3.73 -1.60
C ALA A 74 -3.82 -3.86 -0.20
N TRP A 75 -4.14 -5.07 0.24
CA TRP A 75 -4.75 -5.38 1.53
C TRP A 75 -4.12 -6.64 2.16
N ALA A 76 -4.58 -7.02 3.35
CA ALA A 76 -4.09 -8.20 4.08
C ALA A 76 -4.65 -9.49 3.45
N TRP A 77 -3.82 -10.22 2.72
CA TRP A 77 -4.18 -11.51 2.10
C TRP A 77 -4.18 -12.68 3.08
N GLU A 78 -3.79 -12.47 4.34
CA GLU A 78 -3.93 -13.44 5.42
C GLU A 78 -5.41 -13.72 5.74
N LEU A 79 -6.30 -12.78 5.42
CA LEU A 79 -7.73 -12.90 5.70
C LEU A 79 -8.37 -13.89 4.73
N PRO A 80 -9.04 -14.98 5.23
CA PRO A 80 -9.60 -16.05 4.40
C PRO A 80 -10.57 -15.56 3.33
N GLU A 81 -11.39 -14.58 3.65
CA GLU A 81 -12.35 -13.98 2.73
C GLU A 81 -11.68 -13.21 1.59
N ILE A 82 -10.50 -12.61 1.84
CA ILE A 82 -9.74 -11.86 0.83
C ILE A 82 -9.02 -12.81 -0.11
N HIS A 83 -8.21 -13.74 0.41
CA HIS A 83 -7.50 -14.67 -0.48
C HIS A 83 -8.45 -15.66 -1.16
N GLY A 84 -9.54 -16.07 -0.52
CA GLY A 84 -10.56 -16.93 -1.11
C GLY A 84 -11.25 -16.30 -2.32
N ASP A 85 -11.56 -15.01 -2.23
CA ASP A 85 -12.13 -14.23 -3.34
C ASP A 85 -11.12 -14.11 -4.50
N ILE A 86 -9.86 -13.78 -4.20
CA ILE A 86 -8.79 -13.70 -5.19
C ILE A 86 -8.59 -15.04 -5.91
N LEU A 87 -8.50 -16.15 -5.16
CA LEU A 87 -8.28 -17.49 -5.71
C LEU A 87 -9.42 -17.93 -6.63
N THR A 88 -10.67 -17.66 -6.21
CA THR A 88 -11.87 -17.97 -7.01
C THR A 88 -11.83 -17.23 -8.35
N HIS A 89 -11.57 -15.93 -8.33
CA HIS A 89 -11.52 -15.12 -9.54
C HIS A 89 -10.31 -15.43 -10.41
N ALA A 90 -9.15 -15.76 -9.82
CA ALA A 90 -7.95 -16.15 -10.57
C ALA A 90 -8.16 -17.48 -11.31
N ALA A 91 -8.78 -18.46 -10.66
CA ALA A 91 -9.11 -19.74 -11.30
C ALA A 91 -10.08 -19.56 -12.47
N GLU A 92 -11.15 -18.76 -12.29
CA GLU A 92 -12.11 -18.46 -13.34
C GLU A 92 -11.47 -17.66 -14.49
N HIS A 93 -10.64 -16.66 -14.18
CA HIS A 93 -9.93 -15.90 -15.20
C HIS A 93 -9.00 -16.78 -16.03
N ARG A 94 -8.23 -17.68 -15.39
CA ARG A 94 -7.35 -18.64 -16.09
C ARG A 94 -8.14 -19.57 -17.01
N ARG A 95 -9.34 -20.00 -16.59
CA ARG A 95 -10.22 -20.85 -17.41
C ARG A 95 -10.70 -20.13 -18.67
N ARG A 96 -11.05 -18.83 -18.56
CA ARG A 96 -11.52 -18.00 -19.68
C ARG A 96 -10.39 -17.50 -20.58
N HIS A 97 -9.24 -17.23 -20.00
CA HIS A 97 -8.08 -16.61 -20.64
C HIS A 97 -6.81 -17.46 -20.42
N PRO A 98 -6.69 -18.65 -21.06
CA PRO A 98 -5.62 -19.60 -20.78
C PRO A 98 -4.22 -19.12 -21.17
N ARG A 99 -4.11 -17.99 -21.87
CA ARG A 99 -2.83 -17.33 -22.19
C ARG A 99 -2.37 -16.35 -21.10
N HIS A 100 -3.24 -16.07 -20.11
CA HIS A 100 -2.89 -15.26 -18.95
C HIS A 100 -2.39 -16.14 -17.82
N THR A 101 -1.32 -15.72 -17.19
CA THR A 101 -0.74 -16.38 -16.02
C THR A 101 -0.64 -15.43 -14.86
N PHE A 102 -0.64 -15.95 -13.62
CA PHE A 102 -0.53 -15.17 -12.41
C PHE A 102 0.66 -15.64 -11.59
N SER A 103 1.39 -14.67 -10.99
CA SER A 103 2.37 -14.89 -9.93
C SER A 103 2.01 -13.97 -8.77
N PHE A 104 1.84 -14.54 -7.57
CA PHE A 104 1.43 -13.80 -6.39
C PHE A 104 2.65 -13.35 -5.59
N LEU A 105 2.80 -12.03 -5.44
CA LEU A 105 3.88 -11.40 -4.66
C LEU A 105 3.32 -10.97 -3.31
N CYS A 106 3.54 -11.80 -2.29
CA CYS A 106 2.98 -11.60 -0.96
C CYS A 106 3.74 -10.56 -0.16
N ASN A 107 3.06 -9.76 0.66
CA ASN A 107 3.70 -8.79 1.55
C ASN A 107 4.37 -9.44 2.76
N THR A 108 3.94 -10.67 3.13
CA THR A 108 4.50 -11.45 4.23
C THR A 108 4.53 -12.94 3.88
N PRO A 109 5.42 -13.75 4.50
CA PRO A 109 5.39 -15.20 4.33
C PRO A 109 4.06 -15.84 4.75
N ALA A 110 3.34 -15.24 5.70
CA ALA A 110 2.04 -15.74 6.17
C ALA A 110 0.94 -15.69 5.09
N GLN A 111 1.12 -14.90 4.04
CA GLN A 111 0.20 -14.82 2.90
C GLN A 111 0.41 -15.94 1.86
N GLU A 112 1.56 -16.60 1.84
CA GLU A 112 1.91 -17.58 0.79
C GLU A 112 1.07 -18.86 0.80
N PRO A 113 0.77 -19.49 1.96
CA PRO A 113 0.21 -20.83 2.02
C PRO A 113 -1.06 -21.05 1.20
N PRO A 114 -2.09 -20.19 1.23
CA PRO A 114 -3.31 -20.42 0.45
C PRO A 114 -3.08 -20.40 -1.06
N PHE A 115 -2.18 -19.56 -1.56
CA PHE A 115 -1.85 -19.49 -2.99
C PHE A 115 -0.98 -20.67 -3.43
N ALA A 116 -0.01 -21.07 -2.61
CA ALA A 116 0.83 -22.23 -2.87
C ALA A 116 -0.01 -23.53 -2.89
N ALA A 117 -0.90 -23.70 -1.92
CA ALA A 117 -1.82 -24.84 -1.85
C ALA A 117 -2.76 -24.94 -3.07
N ALA A 118 -3.14 -23.81 -3.65
CA ALA A 118 -3.92 -23.71 -4.88
C ALA A 118 -3.08 -23.91 -6.17
N GLY A 119 -1.78 -24.17 -6.05
CA GLY A 119 -0.87 -24.44 -7.18
C GLY A 119 -0.45 -23.19 -7.95
N TRP A 120 -0.53 -22.00 -7.34
CA TRP A 120 -0.06 -20.77 -7.98
C TRP A 120 1.40 -20.47 -7.65
N PRO A 121 2.19 -19.91 -8.59
CA PRO A 121 3.49 -19.33 -8.29
C PRO A 121 3.36 -18.22 -7.24
N VAL A 122 4.07 -18.35 -6.14
CA VAL A 122 4.01 -17.42 -5.03
C VAL A 122 5.41 -17.10 -4.50
N THR A 123 5.62 -15.90 -4.03
CA THR A 123 6.85 -15.49 -3.33
C THR A 123 6.60 -14.25 -2.48
N THR A 124 7.30 -14.13 -1.37
CA THR A 124 7.25 -12.94 -0.53
C THR A 124 8.14 -11.84 -1.09
N ILE A 125 7.50 -10.77 -1.54
CA ILE A 125 8.12 -9.50 -1.94
C ILE A 125 7.18 -8.39 -1.49
N ASN A 126 7.58 -7.60 -0.50
CA ASN A 126 6.71 -6.61 0.11
C ASN A 126 6.66 -5.33 -0.73
N ALA A 127 5.45 -4.95 -1.12
CA ALA A 127 5.24 -3.79 -1.99
C ALA A 127 5.48 -2.42 -1.33
N ASN A 128 5.81 -2.36 -0.04
CA ASN A 128 6.34 -1.14 0.59
C ASN A 128 7.73 -0.74 0.05
N MET A 129 8.42 -1.60 -0.70
CA MET A 129 9.63 -1.22 -1.42
C MET A 129 9.43 -0.14 -2.48
N PHE A 130 8.17 0.10 -2.92
CA PHE A 130 7.80 1.16 -3.87
C PHE A 130 7.62 2.52 -3.19
N VAL A 131 8.40 2.82 -2.16
CA VAL A 131 8.36 4.12 -1.48
C VAL A 131 9.14 5.17 -2.26
N ASP A 132 8.80 6.43 -2.01
CA ASP A 132 9.48 7.60 -2.52
C ASP A 132 10.44 8.16 -1.46
N GLU A 133 11.67 7.70 -1.48
CA GLU A 133 12.73 8.16 -0.59
C GLU A 133 13.24 9.57 -0.89
N PHE A 134 12.84 10.16 -2.01
CA PHE A 134 13.25 11.52 -2.38
C PHE A 134 12.31 12.57 -1.80
N SER A 135 11.02 12.28 -1.69
CA SER A 135 10.03 13.17 -1.07
C SER A 135 10.06 13.10 0.46
N PHE A 136 10.44 11.95 1.04
CA PHE A 136 10.44 11.75 2.49
C PHE A 136 11.87 11.56 3.00
N HIS A 137 12.36 12.54 3.76
CA HIS A 137 13.73 12.54 4.30
C HIS A 137 13.85 13.47 5.51
N PRO A 138 14.87 13.31 6.36
CA PRO A 138 15.17 14.27 7.42
C PRO A 138 15.41 15.66 6.85
N LEU A 139 14.85 16.68 7.49
CA LEU A 139 15.09 18.09 7.19
C LEU A 139 16.01 18.64 8.27
N PRO A 140 17.18 19.19 7.91
CA PRO A 140 18.06 19.81 8.88
C PRO A 140 17.36 21.02 9.51
N ASP A 141 17.74 21.34 10.72
CA ASP A 141 17.31 22.54 11.48
C ASP A 141 15.78 22.62 11.72
N THR A 142 15.08 21.48 11.68
CA THR A 142 13.65 21.41 11.97
C THR A 142 13.43 20.92 13.40
N GLU A 143 12.93 21.83 14.25
CA GLU A 143 12.63 21.49 15.65
C GLU A 143 11.31 20.73 15.79
N PRO A 144 11.28 19.58 16.50
CA PRO A 144 10.06 18.83 16.78
C PRO A 144 9.12 19.61 17.73
N VAL A 145 7.90 19.85 17.28
CA VAL A 145 6.84 20.50 18.08
C VAL A 145 5.76 19.51 18.53
N PHE A 146 5.65 18.37 17.85
CA PHE A 146 4.68 17.32 18.17
C PHE A 146 5.37 16.13 18.87
N THR A 147 4.72 15.58 19.87
CA THR A 147 5.18 14.36 20.56
C THR A 147 5.02 13.15 19.66
N ALA A 148 3.88 13.04 18.99
CA ALA A 148 3.60 11.95 18.06
C ALA A 148 2.83 12.46 16.83
N LEU A 149 2.92 11.69 15.73
CA LEU A 149 2.15 11.89 14.50
C LEU A 149 1.43 10.62 14.11
N TYR A 150 0.17 10.75 13.70
CA TYR A 150 -0.56 9.69 13.03
C TYR A 150 -1.09 10.19 11.67
N ASN A 151 -0.58 9.62 10.58
CA ASN A 151 -1.05 9.88 9.22
C ASN A 151 -1.91 8.71 8.75
N ALA A 152 -3.23 8.89 8.76
CA ALA A 152 -4.20 7.86 8.39
C ALA A 152 -5.53 8.48 7.95
N ARG A 153 -6.33 7.74 7.14
CA ARG A 153 -7.72 8.15 6.93
C ARG A 153 -8.46 8.22 8.27
N LEU A 154 -9.41 9.13 8.36
CA LEU A 154 -10.22 9.25 9.56
C LEU A 154 -11.39 8.24 9.48
N SER A 155 -11.21 7.09 10.13
CA SER A 155 -12.20 6.00 10.19
C SER A 155 -11.95 5.13 11.41
N THR A 156 -12.98 4.45 11.91
CA THR A 156 -12.92 3.70 13.17
C THR A 156 -11.91 2.55 13.16
N ASP A 157 -11.66 1.93 11.99
CA ASP A 157 -10.66 0.88 11.83
C ASP A 157 -9.22 1.38 12.06
N LYS A 158 -8.99 2.69 12.04
CA LYS A 158 -7.68 3.29 12.31
C LYS A 158 -7.39 3.46 13.79
N ARG A 159 -8.40 3.27 14.66
CA ARG A 159 -8.27 3.32 16.13
C ARG A 159 -7.53 4.57 16.63
N THR A 160 -7.86 5.73 16.04
CA THR A 160 -7.21 7.02 16.33
C THR A 160 -7.30 7.39 17.81
N GLU A 161 -8.36 6.96 18.51
CA GLU A 161 -8.59 7.14 19.95
C GLU A 161 -7.50 6.52 20.82
N LEU A 162 -6.75 5.55 20.35
CA LEU A 162 -5.63 4.96 21.09
C LEU A 162 -4.49 5.96 21.34
N ALA A 163 -4.47 7.08 20.64
CA ALA A 163 -3.50 8.15 20.88
C ALA A 163 -3.92 9.10 22.04
N ALA A 164 -5.09 8.90 22.66
CA ALA A 164 -5.65 9.83 23.66
C ALA A 164 -4.77 10.08 24.89
N GLY A 165 -3.83 9.17 25.18
CA GLY A 165 -2.86 9.33 26.29
C GLY A 165 -1.62 10.17 25.92
N ILE A 166 -1.51 10.69 24.70
CA ILE A 166 -0.32 11.42 24.23
C ILE A 166 -0.64 12.90 24.05
N GLU A 167 0.02 13.75 24.79
CA GLU A 167 -0.09 15.20 24.63
C GLU A 167 0.58 15.67 23.32
N ARG A 168 0.04 16.73 22.71
CA ARG A 168 0.56 17.34 21.48
C ARG A 168 0.73 16.34 20.34
N THR A 169 -0.25 15.42 20.18
CA THR A 169 -0.32 14.55 19.01
C THR A 169 -0.78 15.34 17.78
N CYS A 170 -0.13 15.12 16.64
CA CYS A 170 -0.56 15.65 15.35
C CYS A 170 -1.27 14.56 14.55
N PHE A 171 -2.42 14.88 13.98
CA PHE A 171 -3.14 14.02 13.05
C PHE A 171 -3.12 14.64 11.65
N VAL A 172 -2.49 13.93 10.72
CA VAL A 172 -2.66 14.14 9.29
C VAL A 172 -3.71 13.13 8.84
N TYR A 173 -4.83 13.61 8.29
CA TYR A 173 -5.95 12.74 7.97
C TYR A 173 -6.58 13.11 6.64
N TYR A 174 -7.44 12.22 6.13
CA TYR A 174 -8.16 12.47 4.89
C TYR A 174 -9.54 11.81 4.93
N TYR A 175 -10.44 12.38 4.15
CA TYR A 175 -11.75 11.81 3.88
C TYR A 175 -11.64 10.66 2.87
N SER A 176 -12.38 9.59 3.10
CA SER A 176 -12.53 8.49 2.18
C SER A 176 -13.97 7.99 2.21
N ASP A 177 -14.37 7.24 1.18
CA ASP A 177 -15.69 6.61 1.04
C ASP A 177 -15.99 5.51 2.09
N ALA A 178 -15.08 5.25 3.01
CA ALA A 178 -15.32 4.40 4.19
C ALA A 178 -16.38 5.00 5.14
N LEU A 179 -16.60 6.31 5.09
CA LEU A 179 -17.61 7.06 5.85
C LEU A 179 -18.40 7.97 4.92
N THR A 180 -19.64 8.27 5.25
CA THR A 180 -20.31 9.43 4.67
C THR A 180 -19.68 10.72 5.17
N VAL A 181 -19.87 11.83 4.47
CA VAL A 181 -19.35 13.14 4.89
C VAL A 181 -19.82 13.51 6.30
N SER A 182 -21.10 13.26 6.61
CA SER A 182 -21.64 13.52 7.96
C SER A 182 -20.98 12.66 9.03
N GLN A 183 -20.75 11.39 8.78
CA GLN A 183 -20.03 10.48 9.70
C GLN A 183 -18.58 10.92 9.89
N PHE A 184 -17.90 11.35 8.81
CA PHE A 184 -16.54 11.87 8.88
C PHE A 184 -16.45 13.11 9.78
N HIS A 185 -17.34 14.09 9.62
CA HIS A 185 -17.38 15.27 10.47
C HIS A 185 -17.72 14.92 11.94
N ALA A 186 -18.66 14.01 12.16
CA ALA A 186 -19.00 13.54 13.51
C ALA A 186 -17.81 12.84 14.19
N GLU A 187 -17.07 12.00 13.46
CA GLU A 187 -15.88 11.33 13.98
C GLU A 187 -14.75 12.33 14.28
N HIS A 188 -14.53 13.31 13.40
CA HIS A 188 -13.59 14.39 13.68
C HIS A 188 -13.94 15.15 14.96
N ALA A 189 -15.20 15.54 15.13
CA ALA A 189 -15.67 16.25 16.33
C ALA A 189 -15.51 15.39 17.60
N ARG A 190 -15.82 14.10 17.54
CA ARG A 190 -15.65 13.13 18.63
C ARG A 190 -14.18 13.03 19.06
N LEU A 191 -13.27 12.86 18.09
CA LEU A 191 -11.84 12.73 18.36
C LEU A 191 -11.24 14.04 18.88
N SER A 192 -11.65 15.19 18.34
CA SER A 192 -11.21 16.51 18.83
C SER A 192 -11.65 16.76 20.27
N ALA A 193 -12.85 16.34 20.64
CA ALA A 193 -13.32 16.44 22.04
C ALA A 193 -12.57 15.48 22.97
N LEU A 194 -12.25 14.26 22.49
CA LEU A 194 -11.48 13.28 23.27
C LEU A 194 -10.02 13.71 23.50
N MET A 195 -9.43 14.40 22.54
CA MET A 195 -8.01 14.80 22.53
C MET A 195 -7.85 16.31 22.36
N PRO A 196 -8.19 17.15 23.36
CA PRO A 196 -8.22 18.61 23.21
C PRO A 196 -6.84 19.24 23.02
N THR A 197 -5.75 18.54 23.34
CA THR A 197 -4.36 18.99 23.10
C THR A 197 -3.80 18.54 21.75
N ALA A 198 -4.56 17.77 20.98
CA ALA A 198 -4.15 17.30 19.67
C ALA A 198 -4.35 18.38 18.59
N THR A 199 -3.53 18.29 17.55
CA THR A 199 -3.65 19.13 16.34
C THR A 199 -4.16 18.27 15.20
N PHE A 200 -5.36 18.57 14.69
CA PHE A 200 -5.90 18.01 13.46
C PHE A 200 -5.50 18.94 12.31
N LEU A 201 -4.48 18.54 11.54
CA LEU A 201 -3.75 19.47 10.66
C LEU A 201 -4.52 19.86 9.40
N ASN A 202 -5.27 18.91 8.81
CA ASN A 202 -6.02 19.18 7.59
C ASN A 202 -7.22 20.08 7.86
N ARG A 203 -7.45 21.09 7.04
CA ARG A 203 -8.60 21.96 7.13
C ARG A 203 -9.87 21.23 6.72
N LEU A 204 -10.91 21.26 7.56
CA LEU A 204 -12.23 20.72 7.22
C LEU A 204 -12.88 21.56 6.11
N THR A 205 -13.61 20.87 5.23
CA THR A 205 -14.48 21.46 4.21
C THR A 205 -15.88 20.85 4.31
N PRO A 206 -16.92 21.45 3.73
CA PRO A 206 -18.26 20.85 3.71
C PRO A 206 -18.29 19.44 3.11
N GLU A 207 -17.38 19.14 2.18
CA GLU A 207 -17.29 17.85 1.45
C GLU A 207 -16.30 16.86 2.10
N GLY A 208 -15.64 17.22 3.20
CA GLY A 208 -14.65 16.40 3.88
C GLY A 208 -13.50 17.22 4.47
N CYS A 209 -12.31 17.17 3.87
CA CYS A 209 -11.16 17.96 4.25
C CYS A 209 -10.21 18.21 3.07
N GLU A 210 -9.35 19.22 3.21
CA GLU A 210 -8.26 19.45 2.27
C GLU A 210 -7.17 18.39 2.43
N TYR A 211 -6.55 18.00 1.32
CA TYR A 211 -5.39 17.12 1.31
C TYR A 211 -4.10 17.92 1.46
N LEU A 212 -3.16 17.37 2.23
CA LEU A 212 -1.81 17.92 2.34
C LEU A 212 -0.92 17.34 1.24
N GLY A 213 -0.03 18.16 0.69
CA GLY A 213 1.00 17.75 -0.25
C GLY A 213 2.14 16.96 0.41
N GLY A 214 2.97 16.31 -0.41
CA GLY A 214 4.12 15.54 0.09
C GLY A 214 5.09 16.37 0.91
N ASP A 215 5.36 17.62 0.51
CA ASP A 215 6.26 18.55 1.22
C ASP A 215 5.71 18.93 2.60
N ASP A 216 4.40 19.21 2.70
CA ASP A 216 3.74 19.51 3.98
C ASP A 216 3.76 18.31 4.91
N ILE A 217 3.54 17.10 4.35
CA ILE A 217 3.64 15.86 5.11
C ILE A 217 5.07 15.66 5.59
N ASN A 218 6.09 15.78 4.71
CA ASN A 218 7.49 15.62 5.11
C ASN A 218 7.89 16.64 6.19
N LEU A 219 7.48 17.90 6.06
CA LEU A 219 7.72 18.92 7.09
C LEU A 219 7.07 18.51 8.43
N THR A 220 5.82 18.03 8.40
CA THR A 220 5.10 17.59 9.60
C THR A 220 5.76 16.37 10.25
N LEU A 221 6.27 15.42 9.46
CA LEU A 221 7.08 14.30 9.93
C LEU A 221 8.32 14.81 10.69
N ASN A 222 9.04 15.76 10.11
CA ASN A 222 10.24 16.32 10.73
C ASN A 222 9.94 17.15 11.99
N ARG A 223 8.75 17.71 12.11
CA ARG A 223 8.26 18.40 13.31
C ARG A 223 7.68 17.46 14.37
N SER A 224 7.74 16.16 14.17
CA SER A 224 7.25 15.13 15.09
C SER A 224 8.39 14.30 15.66
N ARG A 225 8.19 13.67 16.84
CA ARG A 225 9.20 12.83 17.50
C ARG A 225 8.98 11.34 17.22
N VAL A 226 7.72 10.88 17.10
CA VAL A 226 7.35 9.46 16.91
C VAL A 226 6.22 9.34 15.92
N GLY A 227 6.28 8.36 15.01
CA GLY A 227 5.17 7.98 14.14
C GLY A 227 4.29 6.90 14.79
N LEU A 228 2.96 6.98 14.60
CA LEU A 228 2.00 6.01 15.13
C LEU A 228 1.44 5.12 14.02
N CYS A 229 1.28 3.82 14.31
CA CYS A 229 0.68 2.82 13.43
C CYS A 229 -0.33 1.98 14.23
N LEU A 230 -1.59 2.42 14.33
CA LEU A 230 -2.55 1.90 15.30
C LEU A 230 -3.59 0.92 14.74
N SER A 231 -3.67 0.76 13.41
CA SER A 231 -4.66 -0.12 12.76
C SER A 231 -4.43 -1.59 13.06
N PRO A 232 -5.49 -2.39 13.29
CA PRO A 232 -5.37 -3.84 13.54
C PRO A 232 -5.12 -4.65 12.26
N VAL A 233 -5.43 -4.07 11.09
CA VAL A 233 -5.25 -4.72 9.79
C VAL A 233 -4.75 -3.70 8.78
N GLU A 234 -3.66 -4.02 8.09
CA GLU A 234 -3.08 -3.17 7.05
C GLU A 234 -2.46 -4.03 5.94
N GLY A 235 -2.66 -3.63 4.68
CA GLY A 235 -1.96 -4.27 3.56
C GLY A 235 -0.49 -3.86 3.53
N GLN A 236 -0.23 -2.57 3.38
CA GLN A 236 1.11 -1.99 3.23
C GLN A 236 1.39 -0.86 4.23
N MET A 237 0.43 0.01 4.51
CA MET A 237 0.56 1.24 5.28
C MET A 237 1.78 2.08 4.86
N ARG A 238 1.66 2.84 3.77
CA ARG A 238 2.74 3.71 3.26
C ARG A 238 3.28 4.69 4.29
N ALA A 239 2.40 5.24 5.14
CA ALA A 239 2.78 6.19 6.16
C ALA A 239 3.89 5.65 7.08
N SER A 240 3.91 4.34 7.39
CA SER A 240 4.99 3.76 8.21
C SER A 240 6.36 3.86 7.54
N MET A 241 6.40 3.72 6.21
CA MET A 241 7.65 3.89 5.45
C MET A 241 8.05 5.36 5.36
N GLU A 242 7.09 6.27 5.16
CA GLU A 242 7.30 7.72 5.16
C GLU A 242 7.90 8.19 6.50
N TYR A 243 7.40 7.65 7.63
CA TYR A 243 7.95 7.90 8.96
C TYR A 243 9.42 7.50 9.03
N MET A 244 9.74 6.24 8.71
CA MET A 244 11.10 5.73 8.80
C MET A 244 12.05 6.41 7.81
N LEU A 245 11.59 6.79 6.62
CA LEU A 245 12.38 7.55 5.65
C LEU A 245 12.67 8.98 6.12
N ALA A 246 11.74 9.62 6.82
CA ALA A 246 11.96 10.91 7.49
C ALA A 246 12.73 10.76 8.82
N GLY A 247 13.14 9.56 9.19
CA GLY A 247 13.92 9.28 10.38
C GLY A 247 13.10 9.28 11.68
N LEU A 248 11.78 9.01 11.63
CA LEU A 248 10.96 8.87 12.82
C LEU A 248 10.96 7.43 13.31
N PRO A 249 11.18 7.19 14.62
CA PRO A 249 10.88 5.91 15.24
C PRO A 249 9.36 5.70 15.29
N ILE A 250 8.93 4.44 15.40
CA ILE A 250 7.52 4.05 15.31
C ILE A 250 7.05 3.36 16.60
N VAL A 251 5.90 3.77 17.11
CA VAL A 251 5.06 2.97 18.00
C VAL A 251 3.90 2.39 17.19
N SER A 252 3.76 1.09 17.25
CA SER A 252 2.75 0.33 16.53
C SER A 252 1.95 -0.55 17.49
N THR A 253 0.78 -0.99 17.05
CA THR A 253 0.01 -2.06 17.73
C THR A 253 0.08 -3.34 16.90
N PRO A 254 -0.22 -4.51 17.45
CA PRO A 254 -0.33 -5.74 16.66
C PRO A 254 -1.25 -5.56 15.45
N SER A 255 -0.82 -6.02 14.27
CA SER A 255 -1.57 -5.91 13.01
C SER A 255 -1.44 -7.16 12.17
N ILE A 256 -2.48 -7.44 11.40
CA ILE A 256 -2.46 -8.43 10.33
C ILE A 256 -2.10 -7.72 9.03
N GLY A 257 -1.22 -8.32 8.22
CA GLY A 257 -0.79 -7.81 6.92
C GLY A 257 0.66 -7.32 6.88
N GLY A 258 1.03 -6.67 5.78
CA GLY A 258 2.42 -6.39 5.42
C GLY A 258 3.06 -5.15 6.02
N ARG A 259 2.35 -4.39 6.89
CA ARG A 259 2.83 -3.14 7.47
C ARG A 259 4.17 -3.29 8.18
N ASP A 260 4.29 -4.32 9.03
CA ASP A 260 5.41 -4.46 9.96
C ASP A 260 6.65 -5.13 9.34
N TYR A 261 6.59 -5.53 8.06
CA TYR A 261 7.67 -6.25 7.37
C TYR A 261 9.01 -5.50 7.36
N PHE A 262 8.97 -4.18 7.25
CA PHE A 262 10.15 -3.33 7.27
C PHE A 262 10.54 -2.81 8.65
N PHE A 263 9.79 -3.15 9.70
CA PHE A 263 10.09 -2.67 11.05
C PHE A 263 11.40 -3.24 11.57
N ASP A 264 12.16 -2.39 12.26
CA ASP A 264 13.41 -2.73 12.93
C ASP A 264 13.22 -2.52 14.44
N PRO A 265 13.50 -3.52 15.28
CA PRO A 265 13.29 -3.43 16.73
C PRO A 265 14.12 -2.34 17.42
N ASP A 266 15.17 -1.84 16.76
CA ASP A 266 15.96 -0.73 17.31
C ASP A 266 15.14 0.56 17.42
N TYR A 267 14.17 0.77 16.52
CA TYR A 267 13.37 2.00 16.46
C TYR A 267 11.87 1.79 16.19
N CYS A 268 11.40 0.55 16.14
CA CYS A 268 9.98 0.21 16.04
C CYS A 268 9.56 -0.62 17.25
N VAL A 269 8.53 -0.18 17.97
CA VAL A 269 7.99 -0.86 19.14
C VAL A 269 6.54 -1.27 18.89
N ILE A 270 6.21 -2.54 19.13
CA ILE A 270 4.83 -3.03 19.10
C ILE A 270 4.30 -2.99 20.56
N ALA A 271 3.34 -2.11 20.82
CA ALA A 271 2.70 -1.92 22.12
C ALA A 271 1.30 -2.58 22.16
N PRO A 272 0.79 -2.96 23.32
CA PRO A 272 -0.60 -3.35 23.50
C PRO A 272 -1.54 -2.24 23.00
N PRO A 273 -2.73 -2.60 22.44
CA PRO A 273 -3.64 -1.62 21.83
C PRO A 273 -4.52 -0.92 22.88
N ASP A 274 -3.89 -0.21 23.79
CA ASP A 274 -4.54 0.66 24.77
C ASP A 274 -3.79 2.00 24.89
N PRO A 275 -4.48 3.11 25.25
CA PRO A 275 -3.88 4.44 25.25
C PRO A 275 -2.67 4.60 26.20
N ARG A 276 -2.70 3.91 27.35
CA ARG A 276 -1.61 3.98 28.34
C ARG A 276 -0.35 3.32 27.82
N SER A 277 -0.44 2.08 27.35
CA SER A 277 0.69 1.34 26.81
C SER A 277 1.34 2.04 25.62
N ILE A 278 0.52 2.68 24.76
CA ILE A 278 1.01 3.45 23.62
C ILE A 278 1.73 4.70 24.06
N ALA A 279 1.19 5.44 25.03
CA ALA A 279 1.83 6.64 25.59
C ALA A 279 3.16 6.31 26.28
N GLU A 280 3.22 5.23 27.05
CA GLU A 280 4.45 4.72 27.70
C GLU A 280 5.50 4.33 26.65
N ALA A 281 5.12 3.63 25.56
CA ALA A 281 6.00 3.26 24.45
C ALA A 281 6.53 4.49 23.71
N VAL A 282 5.70 5.50 23.48
CA VAL A 282 6.13 6.77 22.87
C VAL A 282 7.16 7.48 23.73
N ALA A 283 6.91 7.60 25.03
CA ALA A 283 7.84 8.22 25.97
C ALA A 283 9.20 7.46 26.01
N ALA A 284 9.16 6.12 26.04
CA ALA A 284 10.34 5.29 26.04
C ALA A 284 11.16 5.44 24.73
N LEU A 285 10.52 5.50 23.56
CA LEU A 285 11.21 5.73 22.28
C LEU A 285 11.84 7.11 22.20
N ILE A 286 11.15 8.15 22.68
CA ILE A 286 11.70 9.52 22.76
C ILE A 286 12.96 9.54 23.62
N ALA A 287 12.93 8.86 24.77
CA ALA A 287 14.08 8.80 25.70
C ALA A 287 15.31 8.09 25.07
N ARG A 288 15.13 7.18 24.10
CA ARG A 288 16.25 6.55 23.39
C ARG A 288 17.05 7.53 22.53
N ASN A 289 16.48 8.65 22.15
CA ASN A 289 17.11 9.69 21.33
C ASN A 289 17.82 9.14 20.08
N ILE A 290 17.16 8.28 19.31
CA ILE A 290 17.74 7.58 18.17
C ILE A 290 17.98 8.58 17.04
N PRO A 291 19.19 8.65 16.46
CA PRO A 291 19.47 9.57 15.35
C PRO A 291 18.58 9.30 14.12
N ARG A 292 18.00 10.34 13.55
CA ARG A 292 17.13 10.25 12.37
C ARG A 292 17.83 9.59 11.18
N ASP A 293 19.08 9.95 10.94
CA ASP A 293 19.89 9.38 9.85
C ASP A 293 20.13 7.88 10.03
N TYR A 294 20.30 7.41 11.27
CA TYR A 294 20.40 5.97 11.56
C TYR A 294 19.13 5.22 11.12
N ILE A 295 17.95 5.73 11.51
CA ILE A 295 16.66 5.12 11.12
C ILE A 295 16.53 5.09 9.60
N ARG A 296 16.79 6.25 8.94
CA ARG A 296 16.71 6.36 7.49
C ARG A 296 17.64 5.40 6.76
N GLN A 297 18.92 5.36 7.13
CA GLN A 297 19.91 4.50 6.47
C GLN A 297 19.57 3.02 6.61
N ARG A 298 19.14 2.59 7.80
CA ARG A 298 18.68 1.22 8.03
C ARG A 298 17.46 0.86 7.19
N THR A 299 16.51 1.79 7.09
CA THR A 299 15.30 1.62 6.26
C THR A 299 15.65 1.52 4.79
N LEU A 300 16.47 2.43 4.26
CA LEU A 300 16.92 2.40 2.87
C LEU A 300 17.63 1.10 2.52
N ALA A 301 18.55 0.63 3.38
CA ALA A 301 19.24 -0.64 3.15
C ALA A 301 18.29 -1.85 3.07
N ARG A 302 17.16 -1.83 3.81
CA ARG A 302 16.11 -2.86 3.70
C ARG A 302 15.32 -2.73 2.40
N VAL A 303 14.95 -1.51 2.03
CA VAL A 303 14.25 -1.21 0.76
C VAL A 303 15.09 -1.65 -0.44
N GLU A 304 16.38 -1.32 -0.46
CA GLU A 304 17.30 -1.70 -1.53
C GLU A 304 17.42 -3.23 -1.68
N ARG A 305 17.54 -3.96 -0.56
CA ARG A 305 17.55 -5.43 -0.60
C ARG A 305 16.26 -6.00 -1.18
N GLU A 306 15.11 -5.44 -0.82
CA GLU A 306 13.82 -5.91 -1.32
C GLU A 306 13.64 -5.55 -2.81
N ARG A 307 14.09 -4.37 -3.24
CA ARG A 307 14.13 -3.97 -4.66
C ARG A 307 15.06 -4.89 -5.47
N ALA A 308 16.22 -5.25 -4.93
CA ALA A 308 17.13 -6.19 -5.59
C ALA A 308 16.49 -7.59 -5.76
N ARG A 309 15.78 -8.09 -4.75
CA ARG A 309 15.02 -9.37 -4.85
C ARG A 309 13.93 -9.28 -5.92
N PHE A 310 13.17 -8.20 -5.92
CA PHE A 310 12.12 -7.97 -6.91
C PHE A 310 12.67 -7.87 -8.32
N THR A 311 13.71 -7.08 -8.54
CA THR A 311 14.29 -6.89 -9.87
C THR A 311 14.92 -8.16 -10.41
N ALA A 312 15.59 -8.96 -9.56
CA ALA A 312 16.08 -10.29 -9.92
C ALA A 312 14.92 -11.25 -10.27
N PHE A 313 13.85 -11.23 -9.51
CA PHE A 313 12.66 -12.04 -9.75
C PHE A 313 12.02 -11.72 -11.11
N VAL A 314 11.87 -10.45 -11.45
CA VAL A 314 11.29 -10.02 -12.73
C VAL A 314 12.27 -10.29 -13.88
N GLN A 315 13.58 -10.00 -13.70
CA GLN A 315 14.60 -10.26 -14.73
C GLN A 315 14.65 -11.76 -15.11
N ALA A 316 14.61 -12.66 -14.13
CA ALA A 316 14.58 -14.10 -14.39
C ALA A 316 13.39 -14.53 -15.26
N ARG A 317 12.26 -13.84 -15.20
CA ARG A 317 11.09 -14.05 -16.06
C ARG A 317 11.32 -13.48 -17.45
N ILE A 318 11.90 -12.30 -17.53
CA ILE A 318 12.27 -11.67 -18.80
C ILE A 318 13.25 -12.57 -19.58
N ASP A 319 14.27 -13.09 -18.91
CA ASP A 319 15.29 -13.95 -19.52
C ASP A 319 14.69 -15.26 -20.06
N ARG A 320 13.84 -15.93 -19.27
CA ARG A 320 13.12 -17.13 -19.72
C ARG A 320 12.21 -16.89 -20.92
N GLY A 321 11.67 -15.67 -21.05
CA GLY A 321 10.85 -15.25 -22.18
C GLY A 321 11.64 -14.68 -23.36
N GLY A 322 12.99 -14.73 -23.35
CA GLY A 322 13.86 -14.21 -24.39
C GLY A 322 13.83 -12.69 -24.51
N GLY A 323 13.58 -12.01 -23.39
CA GLY A 323 13.62 -10.54 -23.30
C GLY A 323 15.03 -9.98 -23.06
N SER A 324 15.13 -8.66 -22.98
CA SER A 324 16.42 -7.97 -22.81
C SER A 324 16.81 -7.83 -21.33
N PRO A 325 18.11 -7.86 -20.99
CA PRO A 325 18.59 -7.56 -19.64
C PRO A 325 18.33 -6.11 -19.25
N GLY A 326 18.71 -5.72 -18.02
CA GLY A 326 18.67 -4.34 -17.54
C GLY A 326 17.33 -3.92 -16.95
N PHE A 327 16.56 -4.85 -16.37
CA PHE A 327 15.32 -4.50 -15.71
C PHE A 327 15.55 -3.66 -14.45
N ALA A 328 16.64 -3.88 -13.72
CA ALA A 328 16.93 -3.14 -12.49
C ALA A 328 17.06 -1.63 -12.75
N GLU A 329 17.80 -1.22 -13.79
CA GLU A 329 17.98 0.18 -14.17
C GLU A 329 16.65 0.81 -14.66
N ARG A 330 15.85 0.05 -15.42
CA ARG A 330 14.52 0.51 -15.83
C ARG A 330 13.58 0.69 -14.65
N PHE A 331 13.64 -0.23 -13.69
CA PHE A 331 12.84 -0.19 -12.48
C PHE A 331 13.21 1.01 -11.61
N GLU A 332 14.48 1.31 -11.42
CA GLU A 332 14.95 2.51 -10.71
C GLU A 332 14.39 3.78 -11.35
N GLY A 333 14.39 3.86 -12.68
CA GLY A 333 13.79 4.99 -13.40
C GLY A 333 12.28 5.11 -13.20
N LEU A 334 11.55 3.99 -12.99
CA LEU A 334 10.13 4.00 -12.67
C LEU A 334 9.88 4.49 -11.22
N VAL A 335 10.71 4.07 -10.26
CA VAL A 335 10.63 4.54 -8.86
C VAL A 335 10.87 6.03 -8.78
N ARG A 336 11.98 6.53 -9.35
CA ARG A 336 12.35 7.95 -9.33
C ARG A 336 11.31 8.88 -9.94
N ARG A 337 10.54 8.42 -10.95
CA ARG A 337 9.49 9.20 -11.59
C ARG A 337 8.12 8.96 -10.98
N TRP A 338 8.04 8.20 -9.90
CA TRP A 338 6.79 7.83 -9.24
C TRP A 338 5.75 7.19 -10.19
N GLN A 339 6.20 6.42 -11.18
CA GLN A 339 5.36 5.82 -12.23
C GLN A 339 4.91 4.40 -11.92
N ILE A 340 5.15 3.89 -10.72
CA ILE A 340 4.89 2.49 -10.37
C ILE A 340 3.40 2.21 -10.17
N LYS A 341 2.62 3.21 -9.77
CA LYS A 341 1.17 3.10 -9.59
C LYS A 341 0.43 4.23 -10.32
N PRO A 342 0.51 4.31 -11.65
CA PRO A 342 -0.28 5.31 -12.37
C PRO A 342 -1.76 5.00 -12.20
N TRP A 343 -2.56 6.01 -11.88
CA TRP A 343 -4.01 5.90 -11.90
C TRP A 343 -4.48 5.59 -13.31
N LEU A 344 -5.28 4.53 -13.43
CA LEU A 344 -5.91 4.20 -14.70
C LEU A 344 -7.27 4.88 -14.75
N THR A 345 -7.40 5.82 -15.65
CA THR A 345 -8.66 6.51 -15.91
C THR A 345 -9.48 5.82 -16.99
N ASP A 346 -8.83 4.98 -17.83
CA ASP A 346 -9.46 4.30 -18.95
C ASP A 346 -8.72 2.98 -19.28
N ILE A 347 -9.37 1.86 -19.02
CA ILE A 347 -8.88 0.51 -19.30
C ILE A 347 -8.65 0.28 -20.79
N ARG A 348 -9.53 0.80 -21.64
CA ARG A 348 -9.43 0.65 -23.09
C ARG A 348 -8.14 1.27 -23.61
N SER A 349 -7.90 2.53 -23.26
CA SER A 349 -6.66 3.23 -23.62
C SER A 349 -5.40 2.53 -23.10
N PHE A 350 -5.46 1.89 -21.92
CA PHE A 350 -4.35 1.10 -21.41
C PHE A 350 -4.14 -0.14 -22.27
N ALA A 351 -5.19 -0.89 -22.60
CA ALA A 351 -5.13 -2.09 -23.42
C ALA A 351 -4.59 -1.77 -24.82
N GLU A 352 -5.10 -0.72 -25.49
CA GLU A 352 -4.65 -0.26 -26.79
C GLU A 352 -3.18 0.16 -26.80
N ARG A 353 -2.72 0.87 -25.75
CA ARG A 353 -1.30 1.25 -25.59
C ARG A 353 -0.42 0.04 -25.38
N LEU A 354 -0.84 -0.94 -24.58
CA LEU A 354 -0.10 -2.16 -24.35
C LEU A 354 0.03 -2.96 -25.63
N ASP A 355 -1.07 -3.18 -26.37
CA ASP A 355 -1.08 -3.90 -27.64
C ASP A 355 -0.19 -3.23 -28.70
N SER A 356 -0.34 -1.92 -28.88
CA SER A 356 0.51 -1.13 -29.80
C SER A 356 1.99 -1.20 -29.43
N ALA A 357 2.32 -1.14 -28.13
CA ALA A 357 3.70 -1.25 -27.65
C ALA A 357 4.28 -2.65 -27.89
N VAL A 358 3.50 -3.72 -27.72
CA VAL A 358 3.90 -5.10 -28.00
C VAL A 358 4.14 -5.32 -29.50
N ILE A 359 3.26 -4.79 -30.38
CA ILE A 359 3.43 -4.84 -31.83
C ILE A 359 4.73 -4.15 -32.23
N LYS A 360 4.94 -2.89 -31.80
CA LYS A 360 6.19 -2.14 -32.07
C LYS A 360 7.43 -2.87 -31.56
N ALA A 361 7.34 -3.49 -30.38
CA ALA A 361 8.44 -4.25 -29.84
C ALA A 361 8.75 -5.53 -30.64
N ARG A 362 7.78 -6.14 -31.33
CA ARG A 362 7.97 -7.29 -32.22
C ARG A 362 8.56 -6.91 -33.59
N SER A 363 8.20 -5.75 -34.13
CA SER A 363 8.63 -5.29 -35.47
C SER A 363 10.07 -4.73 -35.50
N ARG A 364 10.70 -4.51 -34.35
CA ARG A 364 12.10 -4.05 -34.24
C ARG A 364 13.13 -5.21 -34.20
N ARG A 365 12.72 -6.38 -34.56
CA ARG A 365 13.59 -7.56 -34.84
C ARG A 365 13.84 -7.70 -36.32
#